data_4dff8472e9035c50a09ca237b27907e9
#
_entry.id   4dff8472e9035c50a09ca237b27907e9
#
_cell.length_a   1.000
_cell.length_b   1.000
_cell.length_c   1.000
_cell.angle_alpha   90.00
_cell.angle_beta   90.00
_cell.angle_gamma   90.00
#
_symmetry.space_group_name_H-M   'P 1'
#
loop_
_entity.id
_entity.type
_entity.pdbx_description
1 polymer ?
#
loop_
_entity_poly.entity_id
_entity_poly.type
_entity_poly.pdbx_seq_one_letter_code
_entity_poly.pdbx_strand_id
1 'polypeptide(L)'
;MELPTLKIDRAQALSELATVSKTNRHRSGLILTGSEAWCLDAARDIYSGSDMGSARLWIGTHPMTGFDAVAAKKAHQVLGQTYDVVVFNGRSGFDVDALGAVSGTIRGGGQLCLLMPPFAHWSTFADPVRTRFTAFGYSETDIKPRWFSHLQRSIAESTGVLMLDQTGVVRGRLPRLQREPETDTELNDADCVTSDQVDAVEAVIRAATG
;
A
#
# COMPACT_ATOMS: atom_id res chain seq x y z
N MET A 1 -19.05 9.17 -4.34
CA MET A 1 -18.68 8.99 -2.92
C MET A 1 -17.37 9.74 -2.71
N GLU A 2 -17.35 10.72 -1.81
CA GLU A 2 -16.18 11.57 -1.60
C GLU A 2 -15.44 11.15 -0.33
N LEU A 3 -14.10 11.14 -0.41
CA LEU A 3 -13.26 11.00 0.76
C LEU A 3 -13.31 12.28 1.60
N PRO A 4 -13.36 12.19 2.93
CA PRO A 4 -13.33 13.38 3.79
C PRO A 4 -12.00 14.11 3.60
N THR A 5 -12.07 15.43 3.50
CA THR A 5 -10.89 16.30 3.46
C THR A 5 -10.36 16.48 4.88
N LEU A 6 -9.06 16.28 5.06
CA LEU A 6 -8.39 16.56 6.32
C LEU A 6 -8.12 18.06 6.45
N LYS A 7 -8.33 18.61 7.65
CA LYS A 7 -8.09 20.02 8.00
C LYS A 7 -6.68 20.25 8.58
N ILE A 8 -5.71 19.46 8.10
CA ILE A 8 -4.30 19.54 8.49
C ILE A 8 -3.47 19.65 7.24
N ASP A 9 -2.27 20.19 7.34
CA ASP A 9 -1.37 20.29 6.20
C ASP A 9 -0.81 18.90 5.79
N ARG A 10 -0.22 18.86 4.60
CA ARG A 10 0.34 17.64 4.00
C ARG A 10 1.40 16.99 4.91
N ALA A 11 2.33 17.80 5.43
CA ALA A 11 3.46 17.27 6.21
C ALA A 11 2.98 16.67 7.52
N GLN A 12 2.05 17.34 8.19
CA GLN A 12 1.39 16.83 9.40
C GLN A 12 0.63 15.53 9.12
N ALA A 13 -0.19 15.48 8.05
CA ALA A 13 -0.97 14.30 7.70
C ALA A 13 -0.07 13.07 7.44
N LEU A 14 1.02 13.23 6.70
CA LEU A 14 1.96 12.15 6.40
C LEU A 14 2.72 11.70 7.65
N SER A 15 3.14 12.64 8.50
CA SER A 15 3.82 12.34 9.77
C SER A 15 2.90 11.58 10.72
N GLU A 16 1.66 12.00 10.88
CA GLU A 16 0.68 11.32 11.72
C GLU A 16 0.38 9.89 11.20
N LEU A 17 0.17 9.74 9.88
CA LEU A 17 -0.04 8.43 9.27
C LEU A 17 1.13 7.49 9.55
N ALA A 18 2.37 7.96 9.35
CA ALA A 18 3.56 7.16 9.58
C ALA A 18 3.72 6.78 11.06
N THR A 19 3.52 7.73 11.96
CA THR A 19 3.63 7.52 13.41
C THR A 19 2.61 6.48 13.90
N VAL A 20 1.33 6.67 13.56
CA VAL A 20 0.28 5.74 14.00
C VAL A 20 0.47 4.36 13.39
N SER A 21 0.87 4.29 12.12
CA SER A 21 1.13 3.01 11.45
C SER A 21 2.28 2.24 12.08
N LYS A 22 3.39 2.92 12.40
CA LYS A 22 4.53 2.31 13.11
C LYS A 22 4.14 1.83 14.50
N THR A 23 3.43 2.65 15.28
CA THR A 23 3.00 2.31 16.63
C THR A 23 2.04 1.12 16.64
N ASN A 24 1.06 1.11 15.75
CA ASN A 24 0.08 0.02 15.66
C ASN A 24 0.63 -1.20 14.89
N ARG A 25 1.84 -1.13 14.34
CA ARG A 25 2.41 -2.13 13.41
C ARG A 25 1.49 -2.47 12.24
N HIS A 26 0.66 -1.51 11.81
CA HIS A 26 -0.23 -1.65 10.67
C HIS A 26 0.42 -1.12 9.39
N ARG A 27 0.07 -1.70 8.27
CA ARG A 27 0.42 -1.15 6.96
C ARG A 27 -0.45 0.07 6.66
N SER A 28 0.15 1.11 6.08
CA SER A 28 -0.58 2.30 5.64
C SER A 28 -0.61 2.42 4.12
N GLY A 29 -1.59 3.17 3.62
CA GLY A 29 -1.72 3.49 2.21
C GLY A 29 -1.57 4.99 1.94
N LEU A 30 -0.81 5.33 0.91
CA LEU A 30 -0.76 6.68 0.35
C LEU A 30 -1.10 6.62 -1.14
N ILE A 31 -2.02 7.45 -1.58
CA ILE A 31 -2.38 7.54 -2.99
C ILE A 31 -2.00 8.93 -3.48
N LEU A 32 -1.10 8.99 -4.44
CA LEU A 32 -0.75 10.21 -5.16
C LEU A 32 -1.55 10.26 -6.46
N THR A 33 -2.44 11.24 -6.57
CA THR A 33 -3.40 11.31 -7.67
C THR A 33 -3.28 12.64 -8.43
N GLY A 34 -2.92 12.56 -9.70
CA GLY A 34 -2.67 13.76 -10.51
C GLY A 34 -2.08 13.46 -11.88
N SER A 35 -1.34 14.39 -12.45
CA SER A 35 -0.54 14.15 -13.66
C SER A 35 0.62 13.19 -13.35
N GLU A 36 1.16 12.53 -14.36
CA GLU A 36 2.27 11.59 -14.14
C GLU A 36 3.49 12.28 -13.57
N ALA A 37 3.90 13.39 -14.18
CA ALA A 37 5.06 14.16 -13.71
C ALA A 37 4.90 14.56 -12.23
N TRP A 38 3.72 15.10 -11.87
CA TRP A 38 3.45 15.48 -10.49
C TRP A 38 3.50 14.29 -9.53
N CYS A 39 2.93 13.15 -9.89
CA CYS A 39 2.97 11.95 -9.03
C CYS A 39 4.42 11.48 -8.78
N LEU A 40 5.25 11.48 -9.83
CA LEU A 40 6.67 11.11 -9.73
C LEU A 40 7.45 12.10 -8.86
N ASP A 41 7.25 13.40 -9.03
CA ASP A 41 7.89 14.44 -8.24
C ASP A 41 7.43 14.40 -6.79
N ALA A 42 6.13 14.25 -6.54
CA ALA A 42 5.59 14.12 -5.20
C ALA A 42 6.11 12.86 -4.48
N ALA A 43 6.22 11.73 -5.17
CA ALA A 43 6.84 10.52 -4.60
C ALA A 43 8.31 10.75 -4.27
N ARG A 44 9.04 11.45 -5.15
CA ARG A 44 10.45 11.81 -4.91
C ARG A 44 10.59 12.69 -3.67
N ASP A 45 9.78 13.74 -3.56
CA ASP A 45 9.79 14.66 -2.41
C ASP A 45 9.50 13.93 -1.09
N ILE A 46 8.53 13.01 -1.10
CA ILE A 46 8.12 12.29 0.12
C ILE A 46 9.18 11.27 0.55
N TYR A 47 9.79 10.55 -0.39
CA TYR A 47 10.68 9.43 -0.06
C TYR A 47 12.16 9.76 -0.12
N SER A 48 12.60 10.86 -0.77
CA SER A 48 13.98 11.32 -0.71
C SER A 48 14.27 11.87 0.68
N GLY A 49 15.12 11.20 1.43
CA GLY A 49 15.49 11.64 2.80
C GLY A 49 14.46 11.27 3.88
N SER A 50 13.41 10.52 3.55
CA SER A 50 12.47 10.03 4.57
C SER A 50 13.09 8.92 5.43
N ASP A 51 12.78 8.93 6.73
CA ASP A 51 13.16 7.89 7.71
C ASP A 51 12.19 6.69 7.69
N MET A 52 11.67 6.35 6.52
CA MET A 52 10.73 5.23 6.35
C MET A 52 11.43 3.88 6.09
N GLY A 53 12.70 3.74 6.50
CA GLY A 53 13.48 2.53 6.29
C GLY A 53 14.19 2.49 4.93
N SER A 54 15.05 1.47 4.76
CA SER A 54 15.94 1.33 3.60
C SER A 54 15.46 0.31 2.58
N ALA A 55 14.59 -0.64 2.98
CA ALA A 55 14.06 -1.66 2.08
C ALA A 55 12.88 -1.10 1.28
N ARG A 56 13.14 -0.68 0.04
CA ARG A 56 12.19 0.06 -0.79
C ARG A 56 12.02 -0.60 -2.15
N LEU A 57 10.79 -0.81 -2.57
CA LEU A 57 10.45 -1.45 -3.82
C LEU A 57 9.65 -0.51 -4.72
N TRP A 58 10.00 -0.47 -5.99
CA TRP A 58 9.27 0.23 -7.04
C TRP A 58 8.68 -0.76 -8.04
N ILE A 59 7.38 -0.70 -8.26
CA ILE A 59 6.69 -1.51 -9.27
C ILE A 59 6.24 -0.62 -10.42
N GLY A 60 6.66 -0.97 -11.62
CA GLY A 60 6.30 -0.27 -12.86
C GLY A 60 7.43 0.57 -13.45
N THR A 61 7.07 1.55 -14.28
CA THR A 61 8.02 2.42 -15.00
C THR A 61 8.51 3.58 -14.14
N HIS A 62 9.60 4.22 -14.58
CA HIS A 62 10.21 5.41 -13.97
C HIS A 62 10.60 5.23 -12.48
N PRO A 63 11.40 4.19 -12.15
CA PRO A 63 11.80 3.95 -10.78
C PRO A 63 12.66 5.09 -10.24
N MET A 64 12.55 5.31 -8.93
CA MET A 64 13.43 6.23 -8.21
C MET A 64 14.76 5.59 -7.84
N THR A 65 15.83 6.39 -7.78
CA THR A 65 17.11 5.97 -7.20
C THR A 65 16.91 5.56 -5.73
N GLY A 66 17.53 4.46 -5.32
CA GLY A 66 17.41 3.93 -3.96
C GLY A 66 16.18 3.04 -3.74
N PHE A 67 15.49 2.67 -4.82
CA PHE A 67 14.45 1.64 -4.82
C PHE A 67 14.88 0.42 -5.65
N ASP A 68 14.60 -0.77 -5.18
CA ASP A 68 14.62 -1.97 -6.01
C ASP A 68 13.50 -1.85 -7.03
N ALA A 69 13.80 -2.05 -8.32
CA ALA A 69 12.83 -1.84 -9.38
C ALA A 69 12.41 -3.17 -10.02
N VAL A 70 11.11 -3.41 -10.04
CA VAL A 70 10.54 -4.62 -10.63
C VAL A 70 9.36 -4.26 -11.54
N ALA A 71 9.33 -4.84 -12.74
CA ALA A 71 8.17 -4.71 -13.62
C ALA A 71 6.95 -5.44 -13.01
N ALA A 72 5.74 -4.89 -13.16
CA ALA A 72 4.52 -5.47 -12.58
C ALA A 72 4.35 -6.96 -12.90
N LYS A 73 4.60 -7.38 -14.16
CA LYS A 73 4.54 -8.78 -14.59
C LYS A 73 5.51 -9.73 -13.87
N LYS A 74 6.50 -9.19 -13.17
CA LYS A 74 7.49 -9.93 -12.38
C LYS A 74 7.30 -9.77 -10.86
N ALA A 75 6.22 -9.17 -10.42
CA ALA A 75 5.95 -8.90 -9.01
C ALA A 75 5.99 -10.15 -8.12
N HIS A 76 5.68 -11.32 -8.67
CA HIS A 76 5.80 -12.60 -7.95
C HIS A 76 7.23 -12.95 -7.50
N GLN A 77 8.26 -12.35 -8.13
CA GLN A 77 9.67 -12.61 -7.78
C GLN A 77 10.08 -12.00 -6.43
N VAL A 78 9.30 -11.05 -5.91
CA VAL A 78 9.57 -10.43 -4.60
C VAL A 78 8.77 -11.07 -3.46
N LEU A 79 7.99 -12.10 -3.73
CA LEU A 79 7.30 -12.85 -2.68
C LEU A 79 8.31 -13.47 -1.70
N GLY A 80 8.02 -13.38 -0.42
CA GLY A 80 8.93 -13.80 0.65
C GLY A 80 9.98 -12.75 1.06
N GLN A 81 10.07 -11.63 0.34
CA GLN A 81 10.86 -10.47 0.76
C GLN A 81 10.03 -9.53 1.62
N THR A 82 10.70 -8.60 2.29
CA THR A 82 10.04 -7.63 3.18
C THR A 82 10.52 -6.21 2.89
N TYR A 83 9.58 -5.28 2.71
CA TYR A 83 9.86 -3.90 2.37
C TYR A 83 9.24 -2.93 3.38
N ASP A 84 9.91 -1.79 3.59
CA ASP A 84 9.39 -0.65 4.35
C ASP A 84 8.40 0.15 3.52
N VAL A 85 8.74 0.36 2.25
CA VAL A 85 7.94 1.14 1.30
C VAL A 85 7.84 0.39 -0.02
N VAL A 86 6.62 0.27 -0.51
CA VAL A 86 6.35 -0.20 -1.88
C VAL A 86 5.67 0.94 -2.63
N VAL A 87 6.29 1.42 -3.70
CA VAL A 87 5.66 2.35 -4.64
C VAL A 87 5.17 1.56 -5.85
N PHE A 88 3.88 1.64 -6.11
CA PHE A 88 3.22 0.99 -7.24
C PHE A 88 2.78 2.05 -8.26
N ASN A 89 3.44 2.10 -9.42
CA ASN A 89 3.06 3.00 -10.49
C ASN A 89 1.91 2.42 -11.33
N GLY A 90 0.68 2.64 -10.85
CA GLY A 90 -0.54 2.17 -11.50
C GLY A 90 -0.84 2.86 -12.84
N ARG A 91 -0.14 3.94 -13.16
CA ARG A 91 -0.29 4.65 -14.45
C ARG A 91 0.38 3.92 -15.60
N SER A 92 1.42 3.13 -15.32
CA SER A 92 2.09 2.30 -16.33
C SER A 92 1.37 1.00 -16.65
N GLY A 93 0.21 0.80 -16.05
CA GLY A 93 -0.65 -0.38 -16.15
C GLY A 93 -1.00 -0.89 -14.75
N PHE A 94 -2.29 -1.00 -14.47
CA PHE A 94 -2.76 -1.43 -13.16
C PHE A 94 -2.94 -2.95 -13.13
N ASP A 95 -1.87 -3.63 -12.76
CA ASP A 95 -1.87 -5.08 -12.56
C ASP A 95 -2.34 -5.45 -11.15
N VAL A 96 -3.57 -5.94 -11.04
CA VAL A 96 -4.21 -6.29 -9.77
C VAL A 96 -3.48 -7.44 -9.07
N ASP A 97 -3.01 -8.44 -9.83
CA ASP A 97 -2.29 -9.57 -9.28
C ASP A 97 -0.93 -9.13 -8.73
N ALA A 98 -0.25 -8.22 -9.46
CA ALA A 98 0.98 -7.61 -8.98
C ALA A 98 0.76 -6.80 -7.70
N LEU A 99 -0.32 -6.00 -7.63
CA LEU A 99 -0.66 -5.25 -6.42
C LEU A 99 -0.92 -6.19 -5.24
N GLY A 100 -1.68 -7.27 -5.46
CA GLY A 100 -1.94 -8.31 -4.46
C GLY A 100 -0.64 -8.93 -3.95
N ALA A 101 0.26 -9.33 -4.85
CA ALA A 101 1.55 -9.93 -4.50
C ALA A 101 2.40 -8.99 -3.65
N VAL A 102 2.58 -7.73 -4.08
CA VAL A 102 3.49 -6.81 -3.38
C VAL A 102 2.91 -6.25 -2.09
N SER A 103 1.59 -6.14 -1.95
CA SER A 103 0.97 -5.68 -0.70
C SER A 103 1.30 -6.59 0.48
N GLY A 104 1.47 -7.90 0.22
CA GLY A 104 1.88 -8.89 1.21
C GLY A 104 3.34 -8.74 1.67
N THR A 105 4.19 -8.09 0.88
CA THR A 105 5.62 -7.92 1.19
C THR A 105 5.92 -6.72 2.09
N ILE A 106 4.92 -5.87 2.36
CA ILE A 106 5.08 -4.68 3.20
C ILE A 106 5.06 -5.11 4.66
N ARG A 107 6.07 -4.71 5.44
CA ARG A 107 6.13 -5.00 6.88
C ARG A 107 5.08 -4.22 7.68
N GLY A 108 4.84 -4.63 8.92
CA GLY A 108 4.05 -3.85 9.87
C GLY A 108 4.70 -2.46 10.09
N GLY A 109 3.91 -1.39 10.03
CA GLY A 109 4.40 -0.01 10.05
C GLY A 109 4.91 0.52 8.71
N GLY A 110 4.97 -0.32 7.67
CA GLY A 110 5.36 0.09 6.32
C GLY A 110 4.23 0.72 5.51
N GLN A 111 4.55 1.17 4.30
CA GLN A 111 3.62 1.94 3.46
C GLN A 111 3.54 1.43 2.03
N LEU A 112 2.31 1.32 1.52
CA LEU A 112 2.01 1.20 0.10
C LEU A 112 1.73 2.58 -0.48
N CYS A 113 2.46 3.00 -1.51
CA CYS A 113 2.17 4.22 -2.25
C CYS A 113 1.68 3.87 -3.66
N LEU A 114 0.49 4.34 -4.01
CA LEU A 114 -0.07 4.19 -5.36
C LEU A 114 0.06 5.50 -6.14
N LEU A 115 0.66 5.46 -7.33
CA LEU A 115 0.66 6.58 -8.27
C LEU A 115 -0.48 6.39 -9.27
N MET A 116 -1.45 7.30 -9.27
CA MET A 116 -2.71 7.12 -10.00
C MET A 116 -3.09 8.39 -10.78
N PRO A 117 -3.87 8.27 -11.86
CA PRO A 117 -4.49 9.43 -12.51
C PRO A 117 -5.42 10.18 -11.54
N PRO A 118 -5.90 11.39 -11.87
CA PRO A 118 -6.85 12.11 -11.03
C PRO A 118 -8.04 11.24 -10.64
N PHE A 119 -8.40 11.27 -9.37
CA PHE A 119 -9.38 10.34 -8.78
C PHE A 119 -10.72 10.28 -9.52
N ALA A 120 -11.19 11.43 -10.01
CA ALA A 120 -12.43 11.53 -10.80
C ALA A 120 -12.36 10.76 -12.14
N HIS A 121 -11.17 10.48 -12.64
CA HIS A 121 -10.96 9.82 -13.93
C HIS A 121 -10.71 8.30 -13.83
N TRP A 122 -10.72 7.71 -12.65
CA TRP A 122 -10.42 6.28 -12.51
C TRP A 122 -11.40 5.39 -13.26
N SER A 123 -12.69 5.72 -13.25
CA SER A 123 -13.72 4.96 -13.96
C SER A 123 -13.58 5.02 -15.50
N THR A 124 -12.85 6.01 -16.01
CA THR A 124 -12.61 6.23 -17.45
C THR A 124 -11.13 6.06 -17.82
N PHE A 125 -10.30 5.65 -16.86
CA PHE A 125 -8.87 5.48 -17.09
C PHE A 125 -8.61 4.42 -18.16
N ALA A 126 -7.92 4.82 -19.22
CA ALA A 126 -7.45 3.91 -20.28
C ALA A 126 -6.20 3.18 -19.75
N ASP A 127 -6.41 2.10 -19.01
CA ASP A 127 -5.33 1.29 -18.48
C ASP A 127 -4.53 0.66 -19.64
N PRO A 128 -3.21 0.91 -19.73
CA PRO A 128 -2.37 0.35 -20.80
C PRO A 128 -2.34 -1.18 -20.87
N VAL A 129 -2.66 -1.87 -19.76
CA VAL A 129 -2.67 -3.33 -19.73
C VAL A 129 -4.08 -3.93 -19.86
N ARG A 130 -5.07 -3.11 -20.18
CA ARG A 130 -6.48 -3.52 -20.28
C ARG A 130 -6.71 -4.66 -21.27
N THR A 131 -5.97 -4.69 -22.38
CA THR A 131 -6.05 -5.75 -23.40
C THR A 131 -5.87 -7.15 -22.86
N ARG A 132 -5.07 -7.33 -21.82
CA ARG A 132 -4.82 -8.66 -21.21
C ARG A 132 -6.06 -9.30 -20.58
N PHE A 133 -7.10 -8.51 -20.32
CA PHE A 133 -8.38 -8.98 -19.77
C PHE A 133 -9.43 -9.27 -20.84
N THR A 134 -9.08 -9.11 -22.13
CA THR A 134 -9.98 -9.33 -23.23
C THR A 134 -10.11 -10.83 -23.49
N ALA A 135 -11.31 -11.37 -23.36
CA ALA A 135 -11.61 -12.75 -23.73
C ALA A 135 -11.77 -12.90 -25.24
N PHE A 136 -11.62 -14.11 -25.75
CA PHE A 136 -11.84 -14.41 -27.16
C PHE A 136 -13.25 -13.97 -27.62
N GLY A 137 -13.32 -13.24 -28.72
CA GLY A 137 -14.57 -12.71 -29.29
C GLY A 137 -15.03 -11.37 -28.71
N TYR A 138 -14.29 -10.78 -27.75
CA TYR A 138 -14.55 -9.47 -27.17
C TYR A 138 -13.44 -8.48 -27.51
N SER A 139 -13.78 -7.19 -27.49
CA SER A 139 -12.83 -6.08 -27.68
C SER A 139 -12.51 -5.40 -26.36
N GLU A 140 -11.49 -4.55 -26.34
CA GLU A 140 -11.16 -3.74 -25.15
C GLU A 140 -12.31 -2.82 -24.71
N THR A 141 -13.14 -2.37 -25.65
CA THR A 141 -14.29 -1.51 -25.37
C THR A 141 -15.40 -2.22 -24.59
N ASP A 142 -15.42 -3.55 -24.62
CA ASP A 142 -16.39 -4.36 -23.87
C ASP A 142 -16.01 -4.49 -22.38
N ILE A 143 -14.73 -4.22 -22.05
CA ILE A 143 -14.26 -4.30 -20.67
C ILE A 143 -14.72 -3.07 -19.88
N LYS A 144 -15.58 -3.29 -18.89
CA LYS A 144 -16.01 -2.22 -17.99
C LYS A 144 -15.00 -2.05 -16.84
N PRO A 145 -14.65 -0.83 -16.47
CA PRO A 145 -13.65 -0.55 -15.41
C PRO A 145 -14.22 -0.77 -13.98
N ARG A 146 -14.90 -1.90 -13.76
CA ARG A 146 -15.54 -2.23 -12.47
C ARG A 146 -14.55 -2.31 -11.32
N TRP A 147 -13.32 -2.73 -11.61
CA TRP A 147 -12.25 -2.79 -10.65
C TRP A 147 -11.94 -1.42 -10.03
N PHE A 148 -11.77 -0.41 -10.86
CA PHE A 148 -11.49 0.94 -10.36
C PHE A 148 -12.64 1.51 -9.53
N SER A 149 -13.89 1.23 -9.90
CA SER A 149 -15.05 1.62 -9.09
C SER A 149 -15.10 0.89 -7.75
N HIS A 150 -14.68 -0.40 -7.71
CA HIS A 150 -14.54 -1.15 -6.47
C HIS A 150 -13.41 -0.59 -5.60
N LEU A 151 -12.24 -0.36 -6.19
CA LEU A 151 -11.09 0.24 -5.49
C LEU A 151 -11.43 1.60 -4.89
N GLN A 152 -12.10 2.48 -5.64
CA GLN A 152 -12.56 3.78 -5.14
C GLN A 152 -13.47 3.63 -3.90
N ARG A 153 -14.39 2.68 -3.91
CA ARG A 153 -15.27 2.40 -2.79
C ARG A 153 -14.50 1.89 -1.58
N SER A 154 -13.64 0.90 -1.78
CA SER A 154 -12.82 0.33 -0.71
C SER A 154 -11.94 1.37 -0.05
N ILE A 155 -11.31 2.26 -0.83
CA ILE A 155 -10.50 3.36 -0.30
C ILE A 155 -11.36 4.34 0.50
N ALA A 156 -12.56 4.67 0.02
CA ALA A 156 -13.45 5.60 0.69
C ALA A 156 -13.97 5.09 2.04
N GLU A 157 -14.05 3.77 2.21
CA GLU A 157 -14.46 3.11 3.46
C GLU A 157 -13.28 2.82 4.39
N SER A 158 -12.05 2.83 3.89
CA SER A 158 -10.84 2.47 4.63
C SER A 158 -10.40 3.55 5.62
N THR A 159 -9.71 3.12 6.68
CA THR A 159 -8.89 3.96 7.56
C THR A 159 -7.40 3.63 7.31
N GLY A 160 -6.51 4.58 7.54
CA GLY A 160 -5.07 4.37 7.29
C GLY A 160 -4.66 4.47 5.83
N VAL A 161 -5.57 4.96 4.97
CA VAL A 161 -5.29 5.30 3.58
C VAL A 161 -5.53 6.79 3.37
N LEU A 162 -4.50 7.50 2.96
CA LEU A 162 -4.59 8.92 2.60
C LEU A 162 -4.43 9.10 1.09
N MET A 163 -5.14 10.04 0.55
CA MET A 163 -5.02 10.48 -0.84
C MET A 163 -4.57 11.93 -0.88
N LEU A 164 -3.50 12.19 -1.61
CA LEU A 164 -2.95 13.50 -1.87
C LEU A 164 -3.12 13.82 -3.36
N ASP A 165 -3.78 14.90 -3.68
CA ASP A 165 -3.92 15.37 -5.05
C ASP A 165 -2.92 16.49 -5.39
N GLN A 166 -2.80 16.78 -6.68
CA GLN A 166 -1.87 17.79 -7.17
C GLN A 166 -2.22 19.24 -6.74
N THR A 167 -3.38 19.47 -6.13
CA THR A 167 -3.75 20.76 -5.54
C THR A 167 -3.28 20.89 -4.09
N GLY A 168 -2.65 19.84 -3.55
CA GLY A 168 -2.18 19.79 -2.17
C GLY A 168 -3.23 19.37 -1.16
N VAL A 169 -4.45 19.05 -1.60
CA VAL A 169 -5.52 18.62 -0.70
C VAL A 169 -5.29 17.18 -0.27
N VAL A 170 -5.33 16.95 1.04
CA VAL A 170 -5.26 15.62 1.64
C VAL A 170 -6.64 15.13 2.01
N ARG A 171 -6.99 13.94 1.53
CA ARG A 171 -8.26 13.27 1.84
C ARG A 171 -8.02 11.90 2.45
N GLY A 172 -8.95 11.43 3.25
CA GLY A 172 -8.90 10.11 3.86
C GLY A 172 -9.22 10.15 5.34
N ARG A 173 -8.92 9.04 6.02
CA ARG A 173 -9.10 8.89 7.47
C ARG A 173 -7.82 8.37 8.08
N LEU A 174 -7.27 9.12 9.03
CA LEU A 174 -6.16 8.65 9.84
C LEU A 174 -6.63 7.51 10.74
N PRO A 175 -5.81 6.47 10.91
CA PRO A 175 -6.11 5.42 11.87
C PRO A 175 -5.99 5.99 13.30
N ARG A 176 -6.72 5.40 14.23
CA ARG A 176 -6.55 5.74 15.65
C ARG A 176 -5.36 4.97 16.22
N LEU A 177 -4.66 5.57 17.18
CA LEU A 177 -3.74 4.82 18.02
C LEU A 177 -4.54 3.73 18.73
N GLN A 178 -4.16 2.48 18.50
CA GLN A 178 -4.67 1.38 19.31
C GLN A 178 -3.90 1.41 20.63
N ARG A 179 -4.60 1.38 21.77
CA ARG A 179 -3.96 0.97 23.01
C ARG A 179 -3.47 -0.45 22.80
N GLU A 180 -2.21 -0.70 23.09
CA GLU A 180 -1.75 -2.09 23.21
C GLU A 180 -2.75 -2.80 24.14
N PRO A 181 -3.28 -3.97 23.76
CA PRO A 181 -3.95 -4.79 24.75
C PRO A 181 -2.97 -4.92 25.91
N GLU A 182 -3.40 -4.65 27.12
CA GLU A 182 -2.63 -4.96 28.31
C GLU A 182 -2.32 -6.44 28.22
N THR A 183 -1.14 -6.75 27.72
CA THR A 183 -0.66 -8.14 27.68
C THR A 183 -0.18 -8.45 29.08
N ASP A 184 -1.08 -8.95 29.89
CA ASP A 184 -0.75 -9.66 31.14
C ASP A 184 -0.02 -11.00 30.90
N THR A 185 0.47 -11.20 29.67
CA THR A 185 1.16 -12.43 29.31
C THR A 185 2.65 -12.12 29.29
N GLU A 186 3.37 -12.60 30.26
CA GLU A 186 4.83 -12.76 30.17
C GLU A 186 5.09 -13.54 28.88
N LEU A 187 5.65 -12.87 27.89
CA LEU A 187 6.09 -13.50 26.65
C LEU A 187 7.16 -14.51 27.03
N ASN A 188 7.01 -15.75 26.60
CA ASN A 188 8.02 -16.78 26.84
C ASN A 188 9.30 -16.49 26.05
N ASP A 189 10.39 -17.19 26.36
CA ASP A 189 11.73 -17.03 25.74
C ASP A 189 11.77 -17.26 24.21
N ALA A 190 10.63 -17.49 23.54
CA ALA A 190 10.54 -17.78 22.11
C ALA A 190 10.27 -16.55 21.24
N ASP A 191 10.43 -15.31 21.76
CA ASP A 191 10.20 -14.05 21.02
C ASP A 191 8.82 -13.93 20.34
N CYS A 192 7.80 -14.60 20.88
CA CYS A 192 6.45 -14.54 20.35
C CYS A 192 5.79 -13.19 20.64
N VAL A 193 5.11 -12.62 19.64
CA VAL A 193 4.50 -11.27 19.71
C VAL A 193 3.00 -11.32 20.00
N THR A 194 2.37 -12.50 19.84
CA THR A 194 0.94 -12.73 20.09
C THR A 194 0.70 -14.03 20.83
N SER A 195 -0.42 -14.14 21.55
CA SER A 195 -0.82 -15.38 22.24
C SER A 195 -0.91 -16.57 21.30
N ASP A 196 -1.45 -16.37 20.09
CA ASP A 196 -1.56 -17.43 19.07
C ASP A 196 -0.20 -17.97 18.65
N GLN A 197 0.84 -17.12 18.61
CA GLN A 197 2.21 -17.54 18.33
C GLN A 197 2.79 -18.36 19.49
N VAL A 198 2.53 -17.97 20.73
CA VAL A 198 2.92 -18.74 21.94
C VAL A 198 2.29 -20.13 21.87
N ASP A 199 0.98 -20.21 21.66
CA ASP A 199 0.25 -21.47 21.58
C ASP A 199 0.78 -22.38 20.45
N ALA A 200 1.10 -21.80 19.29
CA ALA A 200 1.66 -22.54 18.17
C ALA A 200 3.06 -23.08 18.48
N VAL A 201 3.94 -22.28 19.07
CA VAL A 201 5.29 -22.70 19.47
C VAL A 201 5.22 -23.79 20.54
N GLU A 202 4.40 -23.64 21.56
CA GLU A 202 4.22 -24.67 22.59
C GLU A 202 3.66 -25.97 22.03
N ALA A 203 2.74 -25.91 21.05
CA ALA A 203 2.22 -27.10 20.38
C ALA A 203 3.34 -27.85 19.62
N VAL A 204 4.23 -27.13 18.95
CA VAL A 204 5.38 -27.71 18.25
C VAL A 204 6.37 -28.33 19.23
N ILE A 205 6.70 -27.62 20.33
CA ILE A 205 7.62 -28.13 21.34
C ILE A 205 7.06 -29.43 21.98
N ARG A 206 5.78 -29.44 22.34
CA ARG A 206 5.11 -30.65 22.88
C ARG A 206 5.15 -31.81 21.89
N ALA A 207 4.94 -31.57 20.61
CA ALA A 207 5.00 -32.63 19.61
C ALA A 207 6.42 -33.16 19.34
N ALA A 208 7.44 -32.33 19.58
CA ALA A 208 8.84 -32.71 19.39
C ALA A 208 9.47 -33.43 20.60
N THR A 209 8.86 -33.31 21.81
CA THR A 209 9.39 -33.86 23.06
C THR A 209 8.61 -35.07 23.59
N GLY A 210 7.49 -35.41 22.97
CA GLY A 210 6.65 -36.59 23.27
C GLY A 210 6.89 -37.71 22.30
#